data_da650f3018b4cbc3f3ce4aceb048908d
#
_entry.id   da650f3018b4cbc3f3ce4aceb048908d
#
_cell.length_a   1.000
_cell.length_b   1.000
_cell.length_c   1.000
_cell.angle_alpha   90.00
_cell.angle_beta   90.00
_cell.angle_gamma   90.00
#
_symmetry.space_group_name_H-M   'P 1'
#
loop_
_entity.id
_entity.type
_entity.pdbx_description
1 polymer ?
#
loop_
_entity_poly.entity_id
_entity_poly.type
_entity_poly.pdbx_seq_one_letter_code
_entity_poly.pdbx_strand_id
1 'polypeptide(L)'
;MQGAAVAAGCQLVATCDLAYAVETAKFGINGINLGLFCSTPSVALSRAIHPKQALDLALTGRLILAPKAEEIGLINAALPVEQLDAAVMEAARAIGAKLPEATSLGKSLFYRQAEMGVGDAYAAAAAAMADNMDIAETRAKIATFVRKQ
;
A
#
# COMPACT_ATOMS: atom_id res chain seq x y z
N MET A 1 -0.74 -11.79 -6.25
CA MET A 1 -1.90 -11.95 -7.17
C MET A 1 -1.48 -12.73 -8.39
N GLN A 2 -2.21 -13.81 -8.74
CA GLN A 2 -1.85 -14.66 -9.89
C GLN A 2 -2.94 -14.66 -10.99
N GLY A 3 -4.01 -13.88 -10.82
CA GLY A 3 -5.14 -13.82 -11.74
C GLY A 3 -5.80 -12.44 -11.76
N ALA A 4 -7.10 -12.41 -12.07
CA ALA A 4 -7.87 -11.17 -12.14
C ALA A 4 -8.32 -10.70 -10.74
N ALA A 5 -8.10 -9.42 -10.45
CA ALA A 5 -8.66 -8.71 -9.30
C ALA A 5 -9.60 -7.63 -9.83
N VAL A 6 -10.90 -7.93 -9.89
CA VAL A 6 -11.91 -7.08 -10.52
C VAL A 6 -12.99 -6.70 -9.51
N ALA A 7 -13.58 -5.51 -9.65
CA ALA A 7 -14.59 -4.96 -8.75
C ALA A 7 -14.16 -5.03 -7.28
N ALA A 8 -14.85 -5.78 -6.41
CA ALA A 8 -14.48 -5.96 -5.02
C ALA A 8 -13.07 -6.57 -4.83
N GLY A 9 -12.61 -7.41 -5.77
CA GLY A 9 -11.22 -7.93 -5.76
C GLY A 9 -10.19 -6.82 -5.98
N CYS A 10 -10.45 -5.86 -6.85
CA CYS A 10 -9.60 -4.69 -7.05
C CYS A 10 -9.64 -3.75 -5.85
N GLN A 11 -10.81 -3.59 -5.22
CA GLN A 11 -10.95 -2.86 -3.95
C GLN A 11 -10.06 -3.47 -2.86
N LEU A 12 -10.08 -4.80 -2.72
CA LEU A 12 -9.25 -5.49 -1.72
C LEU A 12 -7.76 -5.20 -1.95
N VAL A 13 -7.29 -5.29 -3.21
CA VAL A 13 -5.89 -4.97 -3.55
C VAL A 13 -5.55 -3.53 -3.20
N ALA A 14 -6.40 -2.56 -3.56
CA ALA A 14 -6.19 -1.15 -3.27
C ALA A 14 -6.23 -0.82 -1.76
N THR A 15 -6.82 -1.69 -0.94
CA THR A 15 -6.90 -1.53 0.53
C THR A 15 -5.73 -2.19 1.24
N CYS A 16 -5.02 -3.12 0.60
CA CYS A 16 -3.83 -3.73 1.19
C CYS A 16 -2.67 -2.74 1.26
N ASP A 17 -1.83 -2.84 2.30
CA ASP A 17 -0.64 -2.00 2.44
C ASP A 17 0.38 -2.21 1.30
N LEU A 18 0.55 -3.47 0.90
CA LEU A 18 1.44 -3.88 -0.17
C LEU A 18 0.74 -4.90 -1.06
N ALA A 19 1.00 -4.83 -2.36
CA ALA A 19 0.45 -5.76 -3.34
C ALA A 19 1.48 -6.10 -4.42
N TYR A 20 1.60 -7.38 -4.72
CA TYR A 20 2.47 -7.95 -5.75
C TYR A 20 1.65 -8.82 -6.69
N ALA A 21 1.96 -8.82 -7.98
CA ALA A 21 1.22 -9.59 -8.95
C ALA A 21 2.12 -10.21 -10.02
N VAL A 22 1.65 -11.28 -10.64
CA VAL A 22 2.24 -11.74 -11.90
C VAL A 22 1.91 -10.75 -13.02
N GLU A 23 2.81 -10.58 -13.99
CA GLU A 23 2.68 -9.63 -15.10
C GLU A 23 1.36 -9.79 -15.87
N THR A 24 0.83 -11.01 -15.94
CA THR A 24 -0.43 -11.33 -16.65
C THR A 24 -1.70 -11.06 -15.84
N ALA A 25 -1.57 -10.70 -14.57
CA ALA A 25 -2.71 -10.37 -13.71
C ALA A 25 -3.44 -9.11 -14.21
N LYS A 26 -4.76 -9.08 -14.00
CA LYS A 26 -5.62 -8.00 -14.49
C LYS A 26 -6.31 -7.31 -13.33
N PHE A 27 -6.44 -5.98 -13.43
CA PHE A 27 -7.05 -5.13 -12.42
C PHE A 27 -8.08 -4.19 -13.05
N GLY A 28 -9.15 -3.89 -12.32
CA GLY A 28 -10.14 -2.88 -12.74
C GLY A 28 -11.45 -2.98 -11.99
N ILE A 29 -12.32 -1.99 -12.23
CA ILE A 29 -13.65 -1.88 -11.62
C ILE A 29 -14.70 -1.71 -12.71
N ASN A 30 -15.09 -2.83 -13.29
CA ASN A 30 -15.82 -2.92 -14.56
C ASN A 30 -17.36 -2.98 -14.43
N GLY A 31 -17.95 -2.71 -13.27
CA GLY A 31 -19.40 -2.74 -13.07
C GLY A 31 -20.17 -1.82 -14.01
N ILE A 32 -19.55 -0.72 -14.46
CA ILE A 32 -20.15 0.24 -15.40
C ILE A 32 -20.60 -0.44 -16.70
N ASN A 33 -19.91 -1.49 -17.14
CA ASN A 33 -20.28 -2.27 -18.33
C ASN A 33 -21.61 -3.02 -18.16
N LEU A 34 -22.08 -3.15 -16.90
CA LEU A 34 -23.38 -3.75 -16.55
C LEU A 34 -24.38 -2.67 -16.09
N GLY A 35 -24.10 -1.39 -16.31
CA GLY A 35 -24.90 -0.27 -15.82
C GLY A 35 -24.77 0.02 -14.32
N LEU A 36 -23.79 -0.58 -13.63
CA LEU A 36 -23.55 -0.38 -12.20
C LEU A 36 -22.21 0.33 -11.96
N PHE A 37 -22.24 1.56 -11.48
CA PHE A 37 -21.01 2.24 -11.06
C PHE A 37 -20.42 1.55 -9.80
N CYS A 38 -19.16 1.18 -9.86
CA CYS A 38 -18.44 0.53 -8.75
C CYS A 38 -18.11 1.53 -7.63
N SER A 39 -19.10 1.98 -6.87
CA SER A 39 -18.97 3.07 -5.90
C SER A 39 -18.00 2.71 -4.76
N THR A 40 -18.18 1.55 -4.09
CA THR A 40 -17.31 1.14 -2.98
C THR A 40 -15.87 0.84 -3.43
N PRO A 41 -15.61 0.15 -4.55
CA PRO A 41 -14.25 0.01 -5.07
C PRO A 41 -13.59 1.35 -5.41
N SER A 42 -14.35 2.33 -5.92
CA SER A 42 -13.83 3.65 -6.24
C SER A 42 -13.30 4.41 -5.01
N VAL A 43 -13.87 4.14 -3.83
CA VAL A 43 -13.36 4.73 -2.57
C VAL A 43 -11.92 4.29 -2.30
N ALA A 44 -11.62 3.00 -2.42
CA ALA A 44 -10.28 2.48 -2.22
C ALA A 44 -9.30 2.95 -3.32
N LEU A 45 -9.73 2.86 -4.59
CA LEU A 45 -8.88 3.25 -5.71
C LEU A 45 -8.50 4.74 -5.66
N SER A 46 -9.45 5.63 -5.37
CA SER A 46 -9.18 7.08 -5.31
C SER A 46 -8.24 7.49 -4.18
N ARG A 47 -8.00 6.61 -3.22
CA ARG A 47 -7.03 6.79 -2.13
C ARG A 47 -5.68 6.12 -2.40
N ALA A 48 -5.66 5.11 -3.28
CA ALA A 48 -4.45 4.37 -3.62
C ALA A 48 -3.70 4.96 -4.82
N ILE A 49 -4.44 5.48 -5.82
CA ILE A 49 -3.87 5.98 -7.09
C ILE A 49 -4.38 7.39 -7.40
N HIS A 50 -3.71 8.03 -8.38
CA HIS A 50 -4.11 9.38 -8.79
C HIS A 50 -5.59 9.42 -9.22
N PRO A 51 -6.40 10.43 -8.81
CA PRO A 51 -7.84 10.50 -9.08
C PRO A 51 -8.24 10.34 -10.55
N LYS A 52 -7.46 10.87 -11.50
CA LYS A 52 -7.71 10.69 -12.92
C LYS A 52 -7.61 9.24 -13.37
N GLN A 53 -6.65 8.48 -12.83
CA GLN A 53 -6.50 7.05 -13.14
C GLN A 53 -7.64 6.23 -12.53
N ALA A 54 -8.00 6.54 -11.29
CA ALA A 54 -9.13 5.87 -10.62
C ALA A 54 -10.45 6.11 -11.37
N LEU A 55 -10.72 7.36 -11.76
CA LEU A 55 -11.94 7.71 -12.47
C LEU A 55 -11.98 7.15 -13.90
N ASP A 56 -10.85 7.10 -14.59
CA ASP A 56 -10.74 6.46 -15.89
C ASP A 56 -11.14 4.97 -15.82
N LEU A 57 -10.60 4.22 -14.85
CA LEU A 57 -10.98 2.82 -14.64
C LEU A 57 -12.46 2.66 -14.28
N ALA A 58 -13.02 3.58 -13.47
CA ALA A 58 -14.41 3.55 -13.03
C ALA A 58 -15.41 3.84 -14.16
N LEU A 59 -15.09 4.80 -15.04
CA LEU A 59 -15.99 5.24 -16.09
C LEU A 59 -15.87 4.41 -17.38
N THR A 60 -14.66 3.93 -17.69
CA THR A 60 -14.46 3.11 -18.90
C THR A 60 -14.72 1.63 -18.66
N GLY A 61 -14.64 1.16 -17.42
CA GLY A 61 -14.76 -0.26 -17.07
C GLY A 61 -13.68 -1.14 -17.71
N ARG A 62 -12.59 -0.54 -18.20
CA ARG A 62 -11.47 -1.28 -18.78
C ARG A 62 -10.66 -1.99 -17.71
N LEU A 63 -10.03 -3.09 -18.10
CA LEU A 63 -9.06 -3.78 -17.27
C LEU A 63 -7.64 -3.40 -17.71
N ILE A 64 -6.74 -3.26 -16.75
CA ILE A 64 -5.32 -3.04 -16.98
C ILE A 64 -4.51 -4.26 -16.55
N LEU A 65 -3.37 -4.49 -17.18
CA LEU A 65 -2.39 -5.51 -16.77
C LEU A 65 -1.54 -5.04 -15.58
N ALA A 66 -0.91 -5.99 -14.89
CA ALA A 66 -0.08 -5.72 -13.73
C ALA A 66 1.04 -4.70 -13.97
N PRO A 67 1.78 -4.68 -15.10
CA PRO A 67 2.77 -3.63 -15.35
C PRO A 67 2.18 -2.22 -15.35
N LYS A 68 0.95 -2.05 -15.90
CA LYS A 68 0.26 -0.75 -15.82
C LYS A 68 -0.24 -0.44 -14.42
N ALA A 69 -0.67 -1.45 -13.67
CA ALA A 69 -1.08 -1.29 -12.27
C ALA A 69 0.10 -0.86 -11.38
N GLU A 70 1.31 -1.37 -11.63
CA GLU A 70 2.55 -0.91 -11.00
C GLU A 70 2.87 0.54 -11.37
N GLU A 71 2.88 0.87 -12.67
CA GLU A 71 3.15 2.24 -13.16
C GLU A 71 2.28 3.30 -12.49
N ILE A 72 1.00 2.99 -12.26
CA ILE A 72 0.06 3.93 -11.62
C ILE A 72 0.02 3.85 -10.09
N GLY A 73 0.83 2.98 -9.47
CA GLY A 73 0.94 2.84 -8.03
C GLY A 73 -0.17 2.01 -7.35
N LEU A 74 -0.95 1.24 -8.12
CA LEU A 74 -1.97 0.34 -7.55
C LEU A 74 -1.37 -0.89 -6.88
N ILE A 75 -0.22 -1.35 -7.38
CA ILE A 75 0.57 -2.45 -6.81
C ILE A 75 2.04 -2.05 -6.72
N ASN A 76 2.80 -2.77 -5.89
CA ASN A 76 4.22 -2.51 -5.65
C ASN A 76 5.13 -3.09 -6.73
N ALA A 77 4.77 -4.24 -7.32
CA ALA A 77 5.53 -4.84 -8.41
C ALA A 77 4.70 -5.82 -9.24
N ALA A 78 4.98 -5.83 -10.55
CA ALA A 78 4.57 -6.84 -11.51
C ALA A 78 5.77 -7.74 -11.83
N LEU A 79 5.63 -9.04 -11.64
CA LEU A 79 6.75 -9.99 -11.68
C LEU A 79 6.44 -11.20 -12.55
N PRO A 80 7.45 -11.84 -13.13
CA PRO A 80 7.32 -13.18 -13.68
C PRO A 80 6.76 -14.16 -12.61
N VAL A 81 5.96 -15.13 -13.05
CA VAL A 81 5.25 -16.04 -12.11
C VAL A 81 6.20 -16.78 -11.19
N GLU A 82 7.36 -17.18 -11.68
CA GLU A 82 8.40 -17.89 -10.93
C GLU A 82 9.12 -17.03 -9.87
N GLN A 83 9.02 -15.71 -9.95
CA GLN A 83 9.65 -14.77 -9.02
C GLN A 83 8.70 -14.26 -7.94
N LEU A 84 7.38 -14.39 -8.15
CA LEU A 84 6.37 -13.76 -7.29
C LEU A 84 6.52 -14.18 -5.82
N ASP A 85 6.55 -15.48 -5.54
CA ASP A 85 6.58 -15.98 -4.18
C ASP A 85 7.87 -15.60 -3.46
N ALA A 86 9.01 -15.65 -4.17
CA ALA A 86 10.31 -15.24 -3.61
C ALA A 86 10.31 -13.76 -3.22
N ALA A 87 9.83 -12.88 -4.10
CA ALA A 87 9.78 -11.44 -3.85
C ALA A 87 8.82 -11.07 -2.70
N VAL A 88 7.65 -11.72 -2.65
CA VAL A 88 6.69 -11.51 -1.55
C VAL A 88 7.30 -11.94 -0.22
N MET A 89 7.96 -13.11 -0.17
CA MET A 89 8.59 -13.62 1.05
C MET A 89 9.80 -12.80 1.47
N GLU A 90 10.56 -12.24 0.53
CA GLU A 90 11.65 -11.32 0.82
C GLU A 90 11.13 -10.05 1.48
N ALA A 91 10.10 -9.40 0.91
CA ALA A 91 9.47 -8.22 1.50
C ALA A 91 8.91 -8.51 2.90
N ALA A 92 8.21 -9.64 3.05
CA ALA A 92 7.65 -10.04 4.34
C ALA A 92 8.73 -10.27 5.41
N ARG A 93 9.85 -10.93 5.06
CA ARG A 93 10.98 -11.13 5.97
C ARG A 93 11.68 -9.81 6.30
N ALA A 94 11.85 -8.93 5.32
CA ALA A 94 12.45 -7.61 5.53
C ALA A 94 11.64 -6.77 6.53
N ILE A 95 10.31 -6.82 6.44
CA ILE A 95 9.41 -6.13 7.38
C ILE A 95 9.42 -6.84 8.74
N GLY A 96 9.31 -8.16 8.77
CA GLY A 96 9.29 -8.97 10.00
C GLY A 96 10.60 -8.91 10.80
N ALA A 97 11.71 -8.53 10.16
CA ALA A 97 12.99 -8.29 10.83
C ALA A 97 13.10 -6.91 11.51
N LYS A 98 12.10 -6.03 11.31
CA LYS A 98 12.07 -4.72 11.98
C LYS A 98 11.54 -4.85 13.40
N LEU A 99 11.75 -3.83 14.21
CA LEU A 99 11.17 -3.76 15.55
C LEU A 99 9.64 -3.70 15.45
N PRO A 100 8.90 -4.68 16.02
CA PRO A 100 7.44 -4.76 15.87
C PRO A 100 6.73 -3.51 16.38
N GLU A 101 7.18 -2.95 17.50
CA GLU A 101 6.61 -1.75 18.10
C GLU A 101 6.75 -0.54 17.18
N ALA A 102 7.92 -0.35 16.56
CA ALA A 102 8.15 0.73 15.62
C ALA A 102 7.29 0.58 14.35
N THR A 103 7.16 -0.67 13.85
CA THR A 103 6.34 -0.96 12.67
C THR A 103 4.87 -0.72 12.96
N SER A 104 4.36 -1.16 14.11
CA SER A 104 2.97 -0.98 14.52
C SER A 104 2.62 0.49 14.74
N LEU A 105 3.47 1.22 15.47
CA LEU A 105 3.32 2.65 15.72
C LEU A 105 3.32 3.44 14.40
N GLY A 106 4.31 3.18 13.55
CA GLY A 106 4.46 3.85 12.26
C GLY A 106 3.29 3.60 11.33
N LYS A 107 2.81 2.35 11.20
CA LYS A 107 1.65 2.01 10.38
C LYS A 107 0.37 2.67 10.89
N SER A 108 0.13 2.64 12.20
CA SER A 108 -1.02 3.31 12.82
C SER A 108 -1.03 4.82 12.53
N LEU A 109 0.13 5.47 12.70
CA LEU A 109 0.27 6.89 12.42
C LEU A 109 0.07 7.20 10.93
N PHE A 110 0.63 6.37 10.03
CA PHE A 110 0.55 6.58 8.59
C PHE A 110 -0.90 6.75 8.11
N TYR A 111 -1.80 5.90 8.56
CA TYR A 111 -3.21 6.00 8.20
C TYR A 111 -3.94 7.13 8.93
N ARG A 112 -3.70 7.28 10.23
CA ARG A 112 -4.37 8.31 11.02
C ARG A 112 -4.05 9.73 10.55
N GLN A 113 -2.79 10.03 10.25
CA GLN A 113 -2.39 11.37 9.84
C GLN A 113 -2.91 11.77 8.44
N ALA A 114 -3.21 10.81 7.58
CA ALA A 114 -3.71 11.08 6.23
C ALA A 114 -5.10 11.78 6.22
N GLU A 115 -5.84 11.70 7.33
CA GLU A 115 -7.15 12.35 7.49
C GLU A 115 -7.07 13.68 8.28
N MET A 116 -5.85 14.13 8.64
CA MET A 116 -5.62 15.33 9.44
C MET A 116 -5.21 16.53 8.59
N GLY A 117 -5.43 17.74 9.11
CA GLY A 117 -4.77 18.93 8.59
C GLY A 117 -3.25 18.85 8.80
N VAL A 118 -2.47 19.50 7.93
CA VAL A 118 -1.00 19.38 7.93
C VAL A 118 -0.38 19.70 9.29
N GLY A 119 -0.87 20.73 10.00
CA GLY A 119 -0.37 21.08 11.34
C GLY A 119 -0.59 19.98 12.36
N ASP A 120 -1.80 19.42 12.42
CA ASP A 120 -2.16 18.34 13.34
C ASP A 120 -1.42 17.04 12.99
N ALA A 121 -1.23 16.76 11.69
CA ALA A 121 -0.47 15.61 11.22
C ALA A 121 0.98 15.65 11.71
N TYR A 122 1.66 16.81 11.62
CA TYR A 122 3.01 16.97 12.16
C TYR A 122 3.08 16.90 13.68
N ALA A 123 2.09 17.45 14.40
CA ALA A 123 2.00 17.31 15.84
C ALA A 123 1.86 15.85 16.27
N ALA A 124 0.94 15.11 15.62
CA ALA A 124 0.77 13.67 15.84
C ALA A 124 2.03 12.86 15.50
N ALA A 125 2.73 13.23 14.41
CA ALA A 125 3.98 12.58 14.02
C ALA A 125 5.11 12.84 15.03
N ALA A 126 5.23 14.05 15.55
CA ALA A 126 6.21 14.39 16.58
C ALA A 126 5.98 13.59 17.88
N ALA A 127 4.72 13.48 18.32
CA ALA A 127 4.36 12.67 19.49
C ALA A 127 4.72 11.18 19.27
N ALA A 128 4.33 10.59 18.14
CA ALA A 128 4.66 9.21 17.82
C ALA A 128 6.19 8.97 17.69
N MET A 129 6.94 9.96 17.20
CA MET A 129 8.41 9.89 17.16
C MET A 129 8.98 9.87 18.57
N ALA A 130 8.47 10.70 19.50
CA ALA A 130 8.90 10.70 20.89
C ALA A 130 8.61 9.35 21.56
N ASP A 131 7.39 8.83 21.41
CA ASP A 131 7.00 7.51 21.92
C ASP A 131 7.93 6.40 21.40
N ASN A 132 8.26 6.44 20.09
CA ASN A 132 9.19 5.47 19.51
C ASN A 132 10.61 5.60 20.04
N MET A 133 11.07 6.82 20.31
CA MET A 133 12.39 7.07 20.93
C MET A 133 12.47 6.59 22.37
N ASP A 134 11.34 6.48 23.09
CA ASP A 134 11.28 5.97 24.45
C ASP A 134 11.37 4.43 24.54
N ILE A 135 11.22 3.73 23.42
CA ILE A 135 11.43 2.28 23.38
C ILE A 135 12.91 1.96 23.60
N ALA A 136 13.20 1.14 24.63
CA ALA A 136 14.57 0.82 25.03
C ALA A 136 15.41 0.23 23.88
N GLU A 137 14.83 -0.67 23.09
CA GLU A 137 15.52 -1.28 21.94
C GLU A 137 15.83 -0.25 20.84
N THR A 138 14.93 0.70 20.58
CA THR A 138 15.15 1.81 19.64
C THR A 138 16.36 2.63 20.08
N ARG A 139 16.43 3.02 21.36
CA ARG A 139 17.57 3.75 21.91
C ARG A 139 18.89 2.97 21.78
N ALA A 140 18.87 1.67 22.06
CA ALA A 140 20.04 0.82 21.93
C ALA A 140 20.56 0.73 20.49
N LYS A 141 19.64 0.58 19.52
CA LYS A 141 19.97 0.54 18.08
C LYS A 141 20.56 1.87 17.61
N ILE A 142 19.98 3.01 18.01
CA ILE A 142 20.47 4.35 17.68
C ILE A 142 21.87 4.56 18.28
N ALA A 143 22.09 4.23 19.56
CA ALA A 143 23.40 4.34 20.20
C ALA A 143 24.48 3.50 19.50
N THR A 144 24.09 2.33 18.97
CA THR A 144 25.00 1.47 18.19
C THR A 144 25.32 2.09 16.82
N PHE A 145 24.35 2.69 16.17
CA PHE A 145 24.54 3.38 14.88
C PHE A 145 25.49 4.57 15.01
N VAL A 146 25.26 5.42 16.00
CA VAL A 146 26.10 6.62 16.23
C VAL A 146 27.57 6.25 16.54
N ARG A 147 27.82 5.12 17.24
CA ARG A 147 29.19 4.66 17.56
C ARG A 147 29.95 4.10 16.34
N LYS A 148 29.28 3.79 15.24
CA LYS A 148 29.90 3.23 14.03
C LYS A 148 30.28 4.30 12.99
N GLN A 149 29.91 5.56 13.24
CA GLN A 149 30.31 6.72 12.44
C GLN A 149 31.52 7.41 13.06
#